data_b67d9264a6256b5648753199d0cb23b7
#
_entry.id   b67d9264a6256b5648753199d0cb23b7
#
_cell.length_a   1.000
_cell.length_b   1.000
_cell.length_c   1.000
_cell.angle_alpha   90.00
_cell.angle_beta   90.00
_cell.angle_gamma   90.00
#
_symmetry.space_group_name_H-M   'P 1'
#
loop_
_entity.id
_entity.type
_entity.pdbx_description
1 polymer ?
#
loop_
_entity_poly.entity_id
_entity_poly.type
_entity_poly.pdbx_seq_one_letter_code
_entity_poly.pdbx_strand_id
1 'polypeptide(L)'
;MKIIGELEKVLTDRFNDGYISKTDLLQVQARLKDAELQRSNAFKQFQVALQNLNVLMGELPMNEVYITDSISMLLALPPQIGAEAAFENRPEYTIAGLNIEYQKRQVNLTRSKYLPSLAVGLKENWGTQMLNIDGSTMWNTVAFASVSIPVFQWGAHRKEVNVQRAMLHSKEYDLQITKDQITLEVSNAWTNLTENTKQIAVAEEACRIAEENLELNTFSYTEGKLPIIDVLSAQVTWIQSYSSLIQTWLQQKVSLADYNKAISH
;
A
#
# COMPACT_ATOMS: atom_id res chain seq x y z
N MET A 1 -13.36 -24.67 17.88
CA MET A 1 -14.78 -25.05 18.04
C MET A 1 -14.97 -26.55 18.24
N LYS A 2 -14.50 -27.40 17.30
CA LYS A 2 -14.73 -28.87 17.41
C LYS A 2 -14.17 -29.44 18.72
N ILE A 3 -12.92 -29.15 19.07
CA ILE A 3 -12.24 -29.61 20.29
C ILE A 3 -12.99 -29.16 21.57
N ILE A 4 -13.40 -27.87 21.64
CA ILE A 4 -14.13 -27.37 22.84
C ILE A 4 -15.51 -28.02 22.96
N GLY A 5 -16.20 -28.22 21.84
CA GLY A 5 -17.51 -28.88 21.85
C GLY A 5 -17.44 -30.36 22.23
N GLU A 6 -16.39 -31.08 21.83
CA GLU A 6 -16.14 -32.46 22.25
C GLU A 6 -15.79 -32.51 23.75
N LEU A 7 -14.98 -31.57 24.23
CA LEU A 7 -14.62 -31.44 25.64
C LEU A 7 -15.85 -31.13 26.51
N GLU A 8 -16.73 -30.20 26.09
CA GLU A 8 -17.98 -29.89 26.82
C GLU A 8 -18.87 -31.14 26.98
N LYS A 9 -18.98 -31.94 25.91
CA LYS A 9 -19.76 -33.15 25.92
C LYS A 9 -19.24 -34.16 26.97
N VAL A 10 -17.92 -34.43 26.92
CA VAL A 10 -17.25 -35.32 27.88
C VAL A 10 -17.40 -34.81 29.32
N LEU A 11 -17.30 -33.50 29.53
CA LEU A 11 -17.43 -32.91 30.86
C LEU A 11 -18.86 -32.91 31.37
N THR A 12 -19.81 -32.72 30.48
CA THR A 12 -21.24 -32.83 30.86
C THR A 12 -21.56 -34.26 31.36
N ASP A 13 -21.06 -35.27 30.67
CA ASP A 13 -21.22 -36.67 31.09
C ASP A 13 -20.53 -36.92 32.44
N ARG A 14 -19.27 -36.48 32.61
CA ARG A 14 -18.55 -36.62 33.89
C ARG A 14 -19.17 -35.84 35.04
N PHE A 15 -19.83 -34.71 34.78
CA PHE A 15 -20.58 -33.97 35.80
C PHE A 15 -21.82 -34.73 36.23
N ASN A 16 -22.57 -35.31 35.30
CA ASN A 16 -23.74 -36.14 35.61
C ASN A 16 -23.36 -37.36 36.42
N ASP A 17 -22.18 -37.92 36.18
CA ASP A 17 -21.63 -39.05 36.94
C ASP A 17 -20.99 -38.64 38.28
N GLY A 18 -20.95 -37.34 38.60
CA GLY A 18 -20.42 -36.81 39.85
C GLY A 18 -18.88 -36.71 39.94
N TYR A 19 -18.16 -36.87 38.83
CA TYR A 19 -16.70 -36.86 38.80
C TYR A 19 -16.07 -35.47 38.74
N ILE A 20 -16.82 -34.43 38.36
CA ILE A 20 -16.29 -33.05 38.25
C ILE A 20 -17.22 -32.05 38.94
N SER A 21 -16.66 -30.87 39.25
CA SER A 21 -17.40 -29.79 39.89
C SER A 21 -18.28 -29.03 38.87
N LYS A 22 -19.38 -28.45 39.36
CA LYS A 22 -20.21 -27.54 38.54
C LYS A 22 -19.41 -26.34 38.04
N THR A 23 -18.39 -25.89 38.79
CA THR A 23 -17.50 -24.78 38.42
C THR A 23 -16.72 -25.12 37.18
N ASP A 24 -16.17 -26.33 37.06
CA ASP A 24 -15.40 -26.78 35.91
C ASP A 24 -16.26 -26.81 34.62
N LEU A 25 -17.48 -27.34 34.76
CA LEU A 25 -18.46 -27.36 33.65
C LEU A 25 -18.81 -25.94 33.19
N LEU A 26 -19.08 -25.02 34.12
CA LEU A 26 -19.38 -23.62 33.78
C LEU A 26 -18.22 -22.91 33.14
N GLN A 27 -16.97 -23.19 33.53
CA GLN A 27 -15.78 -22.62 32.88
C GLN A 27 -15.67 -23.03 31.42
N VAL A 28 -15.90 -24.30 31.10
CA VAL A 28 -15.87 -24.79 29.71
C VAL A 28 -17.01 -24.21 28.89
N GLN A 29 -18.22 -24.13 29.45
CA GLN A 29 -19.36 -23.52 28.78
C GLN A 29 -19.13 -22.05 28.49
N ALA A 30 -18.54 -21.29 29.42
CA ALA A 30 -18.15 -19.91 29.19
C ALA A 30 -17.12 -19.78 28.01
N ARG A 31 -16.12 -20.66 28.01
CA ARG A 31 -15.12 -20.69 26.91
C ARG A 31 -15.74 -21.05 25.56
N LEU A 32 -16.72 -21.96 25.54
CA LEU A 32 -17.44 -22.29 24.31
C LEU A 32 -18.18 -21.05 23.76
N LYS A 33 -18.86 -20.30 24.64
CA LYS A 33 -19.54 -19.06 24.22
C LYS A 33 -18.60 -17.97 23.75
N ASP A 34 -17.45 -17.81 24.37
CA ASP A 34 -16.38 -16.91 23.89
C ASP A 34 -15.90 -17.35 22.50
N ALA A 35 -15.68 -18.64 22.28
CA ALA A 35 -15.25 -19.15 20.97
C ALA A 35 -16.34 -18.97 19.88
N GLU A 36 -17.61 -19.12 20.22
CA GLU A 36 -18.74 -18.83 19.31
C GLU A 36 -18.74 -17.34 18.91
N LEU A 37 -18.55 -16.45 19.89
CA LEU A 37 -18.47 -15.00 19.65
C LEU A 37 -17.28 -14.64 18.74
N GLN A 38 -16.10 -15.18 19.03
CA GLN A 38 -14.90 -14.97 18.20
C GLN A 38 -15.11 -15.47 16.77
N ARG A 39 -15.73 -16.65 16.59
CA ARG A 39 -16.07 -17.17 15.27
C ARG A 39 -17.02 -16.23 14.52
N SER A 40 -18.06 -15.71 15.19
CA SER A 40 -19.00 -14.76 14.59
C SER A 40 -18.31 -13.48 14.15
N ASN A 41 -17.41 -12.96 14.98
CA ASN A 41 -16.62 -11.78 14.64
C ASN A 41 -15.67 -12.03 13.45
N ALA A 42 -14.99 -13.17 13.41
CA ALA A 42 -14.13 -13.55 12.30
C ALA A 42 -14.93 -13.71 10.99
N PHE A 43 -16.13 -14.32 11.07
CA PHE A 43 -17.02 -14.44 9.91
C PHE A 43 -17.48 -13.07 9.39
N LYS A 44 -17.85 -12.16 10.29
CA LYS A 44 -18.18 -10.77 9.92
C LYS A 44 -17.02 -10.09 9.22
N GLN A 45 -15.79 -10.20 9.75
CA GLN A 45 -14.59 -9.60 9.13
C GLN A 45 -14.31 -10.20 7.75
N PHE A 46 -14.49 -11.52 7.60
CA PHE A 46 -14.35 -12.20 6.31
C PHE A 46 -15.35 -11.66 5.28
N GLN A 47 -16.64 -11.50 5.65
CA GLN A 47 -17.65 -10.96 4.76
C GLN A 47 -17.32 -9.50 4.31
N VAL A 48 -16.89 -8.66 5.26
CA VAL A 48 -16.48 -7.28 4.94
C VAL A 48 -15.25 -7.28 4.02
N ALA A 49 -14.28 -8.17 4.25
CA ALA A 49 -13.10 -8.28 3.39
C ALA A 49 -13.46 -8.73 1.97
N LEU A 50 -14.41 -9.68 1.82
CA LEU A 50 -14.94 -10.09 0.50
C LEU A 50 -15.64 -8.94 -0.23
N GLN A 51 -16.47 -8.18 0.47
CA GLN A 51 -17.14 -7.01 -0.13
C GLN A 51 -16.11 -5.98 -0.62
N ASN A 52 -15.08 -5.70 0.17
CA ASN A 52 -13.99 -4.81 -0.24
C ASN A 52 -13.22 -5.35 -1.45
N LEU A 53 -12.96 -6.65 -1.50
CA LEU A 53 -12.32 -7.29 -2.63
C LEU A 53 -13.16 -7.15 -3.91
N ASN A 54 -14.48 -7.38 -3.82
CA ASN A 54 -15.39 -7.18 -4.96
C ASN A 54 -15.32 -5.75 -5.51
N VAL A 55 -15.35 -4.77 -4.62
CA VAL A 55 -15.23 -3.35 -5.03
C VAL A 55 -13.88 -3.07 -5.70
N LEU A 56 -12.79 -3.63 -5.19
CA LEU A 56 -11.46 -3.50 -5.80
C LEU A 56 -11.37 -4.15 -7.19
N MET A 57 -12.12 -5.22 -7.41
CA MET A 57 -12.24 -5.88 -8.73
C MET A 57 -13.20 -5.16 -9.69
N GLY A 58 -13.91 -4.12 -9.22
CA GLY A 58 -14.93 -3.43 -10.00
C GLY A 58 -16.29 -4.13 -10.03
N GLU A 59 -16.49 -5.10 -9.15
CA GLU A 59 -17.72 -5.86 -9.02
C GLU A 59 -18.65 -5.26 -7.95
N LEU A 60 -19.92 -5.70 -7.96
CA LEU A 60 -20.86 -5.29 -6.90
C LEU A 60 -20.45 -5.92 -5.56
N PRO A 61 -20.56 -5.19 -4.42
CA PRO A 61 -20.12 -5.66 -3.10
C PRO A 61 -20.72 -7.01 -2.68
N MET A 62 -21.95 -7.31 -3.13
CA MET A 62 -22.70 -8.52 -2.75
C MET A 62 -22.53 -9.68 -3.75
N ASN A 63 -21.69 -9.55 -4.79
CA ASN A 63 -21.42 -10.65 -5.70
C ASN A 63 -20.77 -11.82 -4.94
N GLU A 64 -21.19 -13.03 -5.29
CA GLU A 64 -20.57 -14.23 -4.75
C GLU A 64 -19.20 -14.44 -5.38
N VAL A 65 -18.15 -14.39 -4.56
CA VAL A 65 -16.76 -14.69 -4.97
C VAL A 65 -16.25 -15.84 -4.12
N TYR A 66 -15.65 -16.81 -4.80
CA TYR A 66 -15.01 -17.95 -4.15
C TYR A 66 -13.49 -17.75 -4.18
N ILE A 67 -12.89 -17.70 -3.00
CA ILE A 67 -11.43 -17.67 -2.87
C ILE A 67 -10.92 -19.09 -3.04
N THR A 68 -10.13 -19.32 -4.08
CA THR A 68 -9.51 -20.62 -4.39
C THR A 68 -8.09 -20.75 -3.82
N ASP A 69 -7.42 -19.60 -3.60
CA ASP A 69 -6.06 -19.57 -3.07
C ASP A 69 -6.03 -19.79 -1.56
N SER A 70 -5.04 -20.55 -1.11
CA SER A 70 -4.73 -20.73 0.29
C SER A 70 -3.46 -19.97 0.69
N ILE A 71 -3.42 -19.48 1.92
CA ILE A 71 -2.19 -18.91 2.49
C ILE A 71 -1.23 -20.08 2.76
N SER A 72 -0.12 -20.09 2.02
CA SER A 72 0.98 -21.04 2.21
C SER A 72 2.30 -20.31 2.29
N MET A 73 3.26 -20.90 2.97
CA MET A 73 4.63 -20.36 3.05
C MET A 73 5.23 -20.18 1.65
N LEU A 74 6.00 -19.10 1.45
CA LEU A 74 6.82 -18.93 0.28
C LEU A 74 8.06 -19.83 0.41
N LEU A 75 8.26 -20.73 -0.56
CA LEU A 75 9.35 -21.73 -0.49
C LEU A 75 10.75 -21.15 -0.72
N ALA A 76 10.86 -20.07 -1.49
CA ALA A 76 12.15 -19.44 -1.79
C ALA A 76 12.04 -17.92 -1.86
N LEU A 77 13.06 -17.23 -1.36
CA LEU A 77 13.18 -15.79 -1.54
C LEU A 77 13.57 -15.48 -2.99
N PRO A 78 13.02 -14.39 -3.58
CA PRO A 78 13.49 -13.90 -4.87
C PRO A 78 14.95 -13.41 -4.76
N PRO A 79 15.67 -13.26 -5.87
CA PRO A 79 16.99 -12.66 -5.85
C PRO A 79 16.92 -11.21 -5.37
N GLN A 80 17.94 -10.79 -4.61
CA GLN A 80 18.05 -9.40 -4.21
C GLN A 80 18.46 -8.54 -5.42
N ILE A 81 17.63 -7.55 -5.75
CA ILE A 81 17.89 -6.59 -6.81
C ILE A 81 18.38 -5.28 -6.18
N GLY A 82 19.48 -4.73 -6.71
CA GLY A 82 20.01 -3.45 -6.24
C GLY A 82 19.08 -2.29 -6.60
N ALA A 83 19.05 -1.24 -5.78
CA ALA A 83 18.22 -0.07 -6.01
C ALA A 83 18.49 0.64 -7.36
N GLU A 84 19.74 0.55 -7.87
CA GLU A 84 20.11 1.13 -9.16
C GLU A 84 19.35 0.52 -10.34
N ALA A 85 19.12 -0.79 -10.30
CA ALA A 85 18.34 -1.48 -11.34
C ALA A 85 16.83 -1.14 -11.24
N ALA A 86 16.36 -0.73 -10.06
CA ALA A 86 14.98 -0.32 -9.87
C ALA A 86 14.69 1.08 -10.45
N PHE A 87 15.68 1.99 -10.55
CA PHE A 87 15.46 3.37 -11.00
C PHE A 87 14.83 3.45 -12.40
N GLU A 88 15.30 2.62 -13.35
CA GLU A 88 14.82 2.66 -14.73
C GLU A 88 13.36 2.24 -14.87
N ASN A 89 12.87 1.40 -13.95
CA ASN A 89 11.51 0.89 -13.94
C ASN A 89 10.54 1.78 -13.14
N ARG A 90 11.07 2.76 -12.38
CA ARG A 90 10.26 3.60 -11.47
C ARG A 90 9.75 4.85 -12.17
N PRO A 91 8.41 5.04 -12.29
CA PRO A 91 7.83 6.24 -12.89
C PRO A 91 8.25 7.53 -12.19
N GLU A 92 8.44 7.50 -10.88
CA GLU A 92 8.84 8.68 -10.08
C GLU A 92 10.22 9.20 -10.48
N TYR A 93 11.15 8.29 -10.77
CA TYR A 93 12.48 8.65 -11.26
C TYR A 93 12.40 9.27 -12.66
N THR A 94 11.62 8.69 -13.55
CA THR A 94 11.39 9.22 -14.90
C THR A 94 10.75 10.60 -14.84
N ILE A 95 9.74 10.81 -14.00
CA ILE A 95 9.06 12.09 -13.81
C ILE A 95 10.06 13.15 -13.29
N ALA A 96 10.89 12.80 -12.30
CA ALA A 96 11.89 13.72 -11.77
C ALA A 96 12.91 14.13 -12.85
N GLY A 97 13.34 13.20 -13.71
CA GLY A 97 14.19 13.49 -14.87
C GLY A 97 13.54 14.43 -15.89
N LEU A 98 12.27 14.16 -16.23
CA LEU A 98 11.49 15.03 -17.14
C LEU A 98 11.27 16.42 -16.57
N ASN A 99 11.10 16.56 -15.25
CA ASN A 99 11.00 17.86 -14.59
C ASN A 99 12.27 18.70 -14.72
N ILE A 100 13.44 18.07 -14.70
CA ILE A 100 14.72 18.75 -14.97
C ILE A 100 14.76 19.25 -16.44
N GLU A 101 14.38 18.40 -17.39
CA GLU A 101 14.31 18.81 -18.80
C GLU A 101 13.32 19.95 -19.00
N TYR A 102 12.13 19.84 -18.43
CA TYR A 102 11.14 20.93 -18.46
C TYR A 102 11.73 22.23 -17.92
N GLN A 103 12.39 22.21 -16.78
CA GLN A 103 12.99 23.40 -16.19
C GLN A 103 14.14 23.96 -17.03
N LYS A 104 14.95 23.11 -17.70
CA LYS A 104 15.94 23.55 -18.70
C LYS A 104 15.27 24.31 -19.84
N ARG A 105 14.13 23.85 -20.35
CA ARG A 105 13.34 24.53 -21.37
C ARG A 105 12.80 25.88 -20.87
N GLN A 106 12.37 25.96 -19.59
CA GLN A 106 11.94 27.22 -18.98
C GLN A 106 13.07 28.27 -18.89
N VAL A 107 14.29 27.84 -18.58
CA VAL A 107 15.46 28.71 -18.61
C VAL A 107 15.66 29.27 -20.03
N ASN A 108 15.56 28.44 -21.07
CA ASN A 108 15.70 28.85 -22.47
C ASN A 108 14.53 29.74 -22.89
N LEU A 109 13.30 29.44 -22.52
CA LEU A 109 12.13 30.28 -22.77
C LEU A 109 12.29 31.67 -22.15
N THR A 110 12.78 31.74 -20.90
CA THR A 110 13.04 33.02 -20.23
C THR A 110 14.11 33.81 -20.96
N ARG A 111 15.18 33.17 -21.49
CA ARG A 111 16.17 33.81 -22.31
C ARG A 111 15.58 34.36 -23.62
N SER A 112 14.70 33.61 -24.26
CA SER A 112 14.12 34.00 -25.56
C SER A 112 13.21 35.22 -25.49
N LYS A 113 12.58 35.49 -24.32
CA LYS A 113 11.77 36.69 -24.10
C LYS A 113 12.50 37.99 -24.31
N TYR A 114 13.82 37.97 -24.24
CA TYR A 114 14.73 39.13 -24.38
C TYR A 114 15.43 39.18 -25.73
N LEU A 115 15.08 38.28 -26.65
CA LEU A 115 15.51 38.32 -28.03
C LEU A 115 14.56 39.19 -28.86
N PRO A 116 15.03 39.73 -30.01
CA PRO A 116 14.14 40.39 -30.95
C PRO A 116 12.98 39.50 -31.35
N SER A 117 11.76 40.04 -31.30
CA SER A 117 10.57 39.34 -31.74
C SER A 117 10.01 39.96 -33.01
N LEU A 118 9.61 39.09 -33.95
CA LEU A 118 8.92 39.45 -35.18
C LEU A 118 7.48 38.96 -35.08
N ALA A 119 6.51 39.85 -35.21
CA ALA A 119 5.12 39.50 -35.31
C ALA A 119 4.57 39.93 -36.67
N VAL A 120 3.86 39.04 -37.32
CA VAL A 120 3.09 39.29 -38.52
C VAL A 120 1.65 38.98 -38.29
N GLY A 121 0.76 39.77 -38.80
CA GLY A 121 -0.66 39.55 -38.60
C GLY A 121 -1.53 40.24 -39.66
N LEU A 122 -2.72 39.73 -39.77
CA LEU A 122 -3.82 40.31 -40.54
C LEU A 122 -4.93 40.71 -39.54
N LYS A 123 -5.35 41.94 -39.63
CA LYS A 123 -6.46 42.44 -38.81
C LYS A 123 -7.59 42.85 -39.71
N GLU A 124 -8.72 42.28 -39.52
CA GLU A 124 -9.95 42.61 -40.20
C GLU A 124 -10.85 43.42 -39.25
N ASN A 125 -11.21 44.61 -39.67
CA ASN A 125 -12.11 45.48 -38.93
C ASN A 125 -13.40 45.59 -39.74
N TRP A 126 -14.47 45.19 -39.11
CA TRP A 126 -15.85 45.36 -39.61
C TRP A 126 -16.70 46.05 -38.56
N GLY A 127 -17.34 47.15 -38.92
CA GLY A 127 -18.18 47.84 -37.95
C GLY A 127 -18.68 49.20 -38.44
N THR A 128 -19.68 49.72 -37.71
CA THR A 128 -20.36 50.99 -37.97
C THR A 128 -19.54 52.24 -37.55
N GLN A 129 -18.36 52.06 -36.93
CA GLN A 129 -17.51 53.16 -36.51
C GLN A 129 -16.66 53.74 -37.67
N MET A 130 -16.58 53.07 -38.80
CA MET A 130 -15.97 53.59 -40.03
C MET A 130 -17.05 53.62 -41.12
N LEU A 131 -17.90 54.61 -41.01
CA LEU A 131 -18.87 54.93 -42.08
C LEU A 131 -18.22 55.70 -43.17
N ASN A 132 -18.50 55.29 -44.40
CA ASN A 132 -18.23 56.15 -45.55
C ASN A 132 -19.07 57.46 -45.50
N ILE A 133 -18.73 58.45 -46.28
CA ILE A 133 -19.45 59.70 -46.37
C ILE A 133 -20.96 59.46 -46.71
N ASP A 134 -21.27 58.33 -47.33
CA ASP A 134 -22.62 57.88 -47.67
C ASP A 134 -23.32 57.05 -46.57
N GLY A 135 -22.70 56.88 -45.39
CA GLY A 135 -23.25 56.11 -44.27
C GLY A 135 -23.15 54.57 -44.38
N SER A 136 -22.46 54.03 -45.37
CA SER A 136 -22.25 52.60 -45.54
C SER A 136 -21.16 52.07 -44.61
N THR A 137 -21.33 50.80 -44.17
CA THR A 137 -20.32 50.08 -43.35
C THR A 137 -19.02 49.85 -44.17
N MET A 138 -17.88 50.25 -43.64
CA MET A 138 -16.56 49.96 -44.27
C MET A 138 -16.01 48.63 -43.74
N TRP A 139 -15.51 47.84 -44.68
CA TRP A 139 -14.70 46.68 -44.39
C TRP A 139 -13.20 47.01 -44.67
N ASN A 140 -12.37 46.83 -43.68
CA ASN A 140 -10.95 47.16 -43.79
C ASN A 140 -10.06 45.98 -43.31
N THR A 141 -9.22 45.51 -44.22
CA THR A 141 -8.22 44.46 -43.93
C THR A 141 -6.82 45.14 -43.87
N VAL A 142 -6.20 45.01 -42.72
CA VAL A 142 -4.82 45.54 -42.51
C VAL A 142 -3.88 44.39 -42.29
N ALA A 143 -2.88 44.29 -43.18
CA ALA A 143 -1.72 43.43 -42.95
C ALA A 143 -0.59 44.24 -42.25
N PHE A 144 -0.01 43.69 -41.20
CA PHE A 144 1.07 44.34 -40.50
C PHE A 144 2.21 43.37 -40.20
N ALA A 145 3.41 43.93 -40.13
CA ALA A 145 4.59 43.29 -39.57
C ALA A 145 5.21 44.20 -38.55
N SER A 146 5.57 43.70 -37.40
CA SER A 146 6.23 44.46 -36.35
C SER A 146 7.48 43.75 -35.84
N VAL A 147 8.55 44.49 -35.61
CA VAL A 147 9.76 43.99 -34.95
C VAL A 147 9.91 44.71 -33.63
N SER A 148 10.04 43.96 -32.56
CA SER A 148 10.25 44.49 -31.20
C SER A 148 11.63 44.05 -30.71
N ILE A 149 12.48 45.00 -30.35
CA ILE A 149 13.81 44.73 -29.84
C ILE A 149 13.94 45.37 -28.46
N PRO A 150 13.99 44.55 -27.36
CA PRO A 150 14.23 45.09 -26.03
C PRO A 150 15.68 45.58 -25.89
N VAL A 151 15.88 46.88 -25.75
CA VAL A 151 17.22 47.48 -25.72
C VAL A 151 17.81 47.52 -24.32
N PHE A 152 17.00 47.85 -23.30
CA PHE A 152 17.48 47.99 -21.92
C PHE A 152 16.37 47.74 -20.90
N GLN A 153 16.65 46.88 -19.89
CA GLN A 153 15.67 46.52 -18.86
C GLN A 153 16.27 46.47 -17.44
N TRP A 154 17.21 47.34 -17.14
CA TRP A 154 17.78 47.51 -15.79
C TRP A 154 18.26 46.20 -15.13
N GLY A 155 18.78 45.25 -15.89
CA GLY A 155 19.25 43.96 -15.41
C GLY A 155 18.16 42.94 -15.03
N ALA A 156 16.87 43.22 -15.30
CA ALA A 156 15.75 42.30 -15.04
C ALA A 156 15.95 40.95 -15.73
N HIS A 157 16.40 40.92 -16.99
CA HIS A 157 16.73 39.71 -17.72
C HIS A 157 17.70 38.80 -16.95
N ARG A 158 18.81 39.34 -16.47
CA ARG A 158 19.81 38.54 -15.76
C ARG A 158 19.26 37.97 -14.46
N LYS A 159 18.47 38.76 -13.74
CA LYS A 159 17.83 38.31 -12.48
C LYS A 159 16.79 37.21 -12.74
N GLU A 160 15.92 37.36 -13.75
CA GLU A 160 14.91 36.37 -14.10
C GLU A 160 15.55 35.05 -14.55
N VAL A 161 16.57 35.09 -15.38
CA VAL A 161 17.32 33.88 -15.79
C VAL A 161 18.02 33.23 -14.60
N ASN A 162 18.57 34.00 -13.66
CA ASN A 162 19.18 33.45 -12.45
C ASN A 162 18.16 32.77 -11.54
N VAL A 163 16.93 33.31 -11.42
CA VAL A 163 15.82 32.64 -10.71
C VAL A 163 15.50 31.29 -11.35
N GLN A 164 15.35 31.25 -12.68
CA GLN A 164 15.07 29.99 -13.38
C GLN A 164 16.21 28.97 -13.25
N ARG A 165 17.47 29.42 -13.20
CA ARG A 165 18.61 28.52 -12.92
C ARG A 165 18.60 28.00 -11.50
N ALA A 166 18.26 28.82 -10.50
CA ALA A 166 18.10 28.36 -9.12
C ALA A 166 17.00 27.31 -9.01
N MET A 167 15.87 27.50 -9.72
CA MET A 167 14.82 26.49 -9.82
C MET A 167 15.30 25.21 -10.50
N LEU A 168 16.18 25.30 -11.51
CA LEU A 168 16.79 24.12 -12.13
C LEU A 168 17.64 23.33 -11.13
N HIS A 169 18.49 24.00 -10.36
CA HIS A 169 19.25 23.34 -9.30
C HIS A 169 18.33 22.68 -8.24
N SER A 170 17.23 23.34 -7.88
CA SER A 170 16.23 22.71 -7.00
C SER A 170 15.69 21.41 -7.59
N LYS A 171 15.40 21.35 -8.91
CA LYS A 171 14.94 20.13 -9.58
C LYS A 171 16.01 19.03 -9.64
N GLU A 172 17.27 19.39 -9.73
CA GLU A 172 18.40 18.45 -9.65
C GLU A 172 18.51 17.84 -8.24
N TYR A 173 18.31 18.63 -7.18
CA TYR A 173 18.21 18.12 -5.82
C TYR A 173 16.95 17.25 -5.59
N ASP A 174 15.79 17.63 -6.16
CA ASP A 174 14.57 16.81 -6.09
C ASP A 174 14.82 15.41 -6.69
N LEU A 175 15.55 15.31 -7.81
CA LEU A 175 15.94 14.01 -8.39
C LEU A 175 16.83 13.21 -7.44
N GLN A 176 17.79 13.86 -6.76
CA GLN A 176 18.64 13.16 -5.80
C GLN A 176 17.81 12.63 -4.60
N ILE A 177 16.92 13.45 -4.08
CA ILE A 177 15.98 13.02 -3.01
C ILE A 177 15.13 11.84 -3.46
N THR A 178 14.63 11.87 -4.70
CA THR A 178 13.86 10.74 -5.26
C THR A 178 14.69 9.47 -5.35
N LYS A 179 15.96 9.56 -5.76
CA LYS A 179 16.89 8.41 -5.76
C LYS A 179 17.09 7.84 -4.36
N ASP A 180 17.33 8.71 -3.39
CA ASP A 180 17.57 8.31 -2.00
C ASP A 180 16.32 7.63 -1.40
N GLN A 181 15.12 8.16 -1.72
CA GLN A 181 13.84 7.57 -1.29
C GLN A 181 13.63 6.18 -1.91
N ILE A 182 13.84 6.00 -3.21
CA ILE A 182 13.73 4.70 -3.88
C ILE A 182 14.73 3.71 -3.27
N THR A 183 15.98 4.14 -3.04
CA THR A 183 17.01 3.31 -2.43
C THR A 183 16.60 2.82 -1.04
N LEU A 184 16.07 3.73 -0.23
CA LEU A 184 15.56 3.41 1.10
C LEU A 184 14.35 2.46 1.04
N GLU A 185 13.39 2.70 0.13
CA GLU A 185 12.21 1.85 -0.06
C GLU A 185 12.59 0.42 -0.44
N VAL A 186 13.48 0.25 -1.42
CA VAL A 186 13.97 -1.07 -1.85
C VAL A 186 14.70 -1.79 -0.72
N SER A 187 15.58 -1.07 0.01
CA SER A 187 16.33 -1.65 1.14
C SER A 187 15.41 -2.08 2.28
N ASN A 188 14.44 -1.25 2.64
CA ASN A 188 13.47 -1.56 3.69
C ASN A 188 12.57 -2.73 3.30
N ALA A 189 12.08 -2.75 2.06
CA ALA A 189 11.23 -3.83 1.54
C ALA A 189 12.00 -5.17 1.55
N TRP A 190 13.27 -5.18 1.15
CA TRP A 190 14.12 -6.37 1.22
C TRP A 190 14.36 -6.84 2.66
N THR A 191 14.67 -5.92 3.56
CA THR A 191 14.87 -6.23 4.98
C THR A 191 13.60 -6.82 5.59
N ASN A 192 12.44 -6.21 5.34
CA ASN A 192 11.16 -6.72 5.82
C ASN A 192 10.86 -8.12 5.29
N LEU A 193 11.08 -8.36 4.00
CA LEU A 193 10.85 -9.68 3.39
C LEU A 193 11.75 -10.75 4.01
N THR A 194 13.04 -10.45 4.19
CA THR A 194 13.99 -11.40 4.76
C THR A 194 13.71 -11.71 6.22
N GLU A 195 13.40 -10.68 7.02
CA GLU A 195 13.09 -10.88 8.45
C GLU A 195 11.75 -11.58 8.66
N ASN A 196 10.69 -11.22 7.91
CA ASN A 196 9.41 -11.90 7.98
C ASN A 196 9.53 -13.38 7.56
N THR A 197 10.43 -13.70 6.62
CA THR A 197 10.71 -15.08 6.24
C THR A 197 11.39 -15.87 7.36
N LYS A 198 12.32 -15.26 8.09
CA LYS A 198 12.96 -15.91 9.26
C LYS A 198 11.97 -16.13 10.41
N GLN A 199 11.04 -15.19 10.60
CA GLN A 199 10.03 -15.29 11.66
C GLN A 199 9.11 -16.50 11.50
N ILE A 200 8.90 -17.01 10.27
CA ILE A 200 8.07 -18.19 10.03
C ILE A 200 8.60 -19.41 10.80
N ALA A 201 9.89 -19.71 10.71
CA ALA A 201 10.45 -20.85 11.40
C ALA A 201 10.27 -20.76 12.94
N VAL A 202 10.35 -19.56 13.48
CA VAL A 202 10.11 -19.31 14.92
C VAL A 202 8.63 -19.51 15.27
N ALA A 203 7.71 -19.03 14.42
CA ALA A 203 6.28 -19.16 14.64
C ALA A 203 5.81 -20.63 14.47
N GLU A 204 6.38 -21.37 13.53
CA GLU A 204 6.12 -22.80 13.35
C GLU A 204 6.55 -23.62 14.59
N GLU A 205 7.75 -23.34 15.10
CA GLU A 205 8.24 -24.00 16.31
C GLU A 205 7.42 -23.64 17.54
N ALA A 206 7.04 -22.37 17.69
CA ALA A 206 6.16 -21.94 18.78
C ALA A 206 4.78 -22.61 18.70
N CYS A 207 4.22 -22.79 17.51
CA CYS A 207 2.96 -23.50 17.30
C CYS A 207 3.09 -24.98 17.66
N ARG A 208 4.17 -25.63 17.23
CA ARG A 208 4.45 -27.04 17.55
C ARG A 208 4.56 -27.27 19.07
N ILE A 209 5.33 -26.41 19.76
CA ILE A 209 5.47 -26.49 21.22
C ILE A 209 4.12 -26.29 21.92
N ALA A 210 3.32 -25.34 21.47
CA ALA A 210 2.02 -25.07 22.05
C ALA A 210 1.03 -26.24 21.82
N GLU A 211 1.09 -26.91 20.67
CA GLU A 211 0.31 -28.09 20.35
C GLU A 211 0.67 -29.27 21.25
N GLU A 212 1.97 -29.58 21.36
CA GLU A 212 2.46 -30.63 22.26
C GLU A 212 2.08 -30.35 23.73
N ASN A 213 2.17 -29.10 24.18
CA ASN A 213 1.74 -28.71 25.51
C ASN A 213 0.23 -28.93 25.72
N LEU A 214 -0.60 -28.60 24.72
CA LEU A 214 -2.05 -28.84 24.78
C LEU A 214 -2.36 -30.36 24.89
N GLU A 215 -1.69 -31.18 24.08
CA GLU A 215 -1.85 -32.64 24.11
C GLU A 215 -1.47 -33.20 25.48
N LEU A 216 -0.33 -32.81 26.04
CA LEU A 216 0.13 -33.29 27.36
C LEU A 216 -0.80 -32.84 28.48
N ASN A 217 -1.29 -31.60 28.46
CA ASN A 217 -2.26 -31.14 29.46
C ASN A 217 -3.59 -31.86 29.34
N THR A 218 -4.08 -32.13 28.12
CA THR A 218 -5.29 -32.89 27.86
C THR A 218 -5.17 -34.31 28.38
N PHE A 219 -4.06 -34.99 28.09
CA PHE A 219 -3.78 -36.31 28.61
C PHE A 219 -3.73 -36.33 30.16
N SER A 220 -2.99 -35.42 30.77
CA SER A 220 -2.83 -35.32 32.22
C SER A 220 -4.16 -35.04 32.93
N TYR A 221 -5.04 -34.23 32.32
CA TYR A 221 -6.40 -34.01 32.79
C TYR A 221 -7.26 -35.28 32.73
N THR A 222 -7.18 -36.07 31.64
CA THR A 222 -7.93 -37.33 31.53
C THR A 222 -7.51 -38.33 32.58
N GLU A 223 -6.24 -38.31 32.99
CA GLU A 223 -5.68 -39.12 34.08
C GLU A 223 -6.01 -38.57 35.51
N GLY A 224 -6.69 -37.41 35.59
CA GLY A 224 -7.03 -36.77 36.86
C GLY A 224 -5.85 -36.08 37.59
N LYS A 225 -4.75 -35.82 36.88
CA LYS A 225 -3.51 -35.24 37.44
C LYS A 225 -3.49 -33.72 37.43
N LEU A 226 -4.27 -33.09 36.55
CA LEU A 226 -4.34 -31.63 36.37
C LEU A 226 -5.81 -31.15 36.39
N PRO A 227 -6.05 -29.91 36.83
CA PRO A 227 -7.38 -29.30 36.74
C PRO A 227 -7.67 -28.84 35.29
N ILE A 228 -8.96 -28.73 34.94
CA ILE A 228 -9.40 -28.32 33.59
C ILE A 228 -8.88 -26.95 33.14
N ILE A 229 -8.61 -26.05 34.09
CA ILE A 229 -8.15 -24.71 33.79
C ILE A 229 -6.79 -24.72 33.07
N ASP A 230 -5.92 -25.71 33.34
CA ASP A 230 -4.63 -25.85 32.68
C ASP A 230 -4.80 -26.25 31.21
N VAL A 231 -5.75 -27.16 30.91
CA VAL A 231 -6.11 -27.53 29.52
C VAL A 231 -6.67 -26.32 28.78
N LEU A 232 -7.58 -25.57 29.40
CA LEU A 232 -8.14 -24.35 28.79
C LEU A 232 -7.07 -23.27 28.52
N SER A 233 -6.11 -23.13 29.44
CA SER A 233 -4.97 -22.21 29.26
C SER A 233 -4.04 -22.65 28.13
N ALA A 234 -3.69 -23.94 28.08
CA ALA A 234 -2.90 -24.51 26.99
C ALA A 234 -3.58 -24.35 25.62
N GLN A 235 -4.91 -24.53 25.58
CA GLN A 235 -5.70 -24.34 24.38
C GLN A 235 -5.70 -22.89 23.89
N VAL A 236 -5.81 -21.91 24.79
CA VAL A 236 -5.70 -20.49 24.42
C VAL A 236 -4.33 -20.19 23.84
N THR A 237 -3.27 -20.70 24.46
CA THR A 237 -1.89 -20.54 23.99
C THR A 237 -1.70 -21.15 22.59
N TRP A 238 -2.22 -22.35 22.35
CA TRP A 238 -2.16 -22.98 21.04
C TRP A 238 -2.91 -22.17 19.98
N ILE A 239 -4.13 -21.70 20.25
CA ILE A 239 -4.91 -20.86 19.33
C ILE A 239 -4.15 -19.57 18.99
N GLN A 240 -3.53 -18.94 19.99
CA GLN A 240 -2.74 -17.71 19.79
C GLN A 240 -1.50 -17.99 18.92
N SER A 241 -0.75 -19.05 19.20
CA SER A 241 0.43 -19.45 18.42
C SER A 241 0.05 -19.79 16.97
N TYR A 242 -1.04 -20.54 16.76
CA TYR A 242 -1.54 -20.87 15.43
C TYR A 242 -2.00 -19.62 14.65
N SER A 243 -2.70 -18.71 15.32
CA SER A 243 -3.11 -17.43 14.71
C SER A 243 -1.91 -16.57 14.35
N SER A 244 -0.88 -16.54 15.21
CA SER A 244 0.38 -15.84 14.93
C SER A 244 1.10 -16.43 13.72
N LEU A 245 1.14 -17.77 13.59
CA LEU A 245 1.73 -18.43 12.43
C LEU A 245 1.05 -18.02 11.12
N ILE A 246 -0.30 -18.05 11.09
CA ILE A 246 -1.06 -17.59 9.92
C ILE A 246 -0.76 -16.12 9.58
N GLN A 247 -0.68 -15.25 10.59
CA GLN A 247 -0.33 -13.85 10.40
C GLN A 247 1.09 -13.68 9.85
N THR A 248 2.03 -14.49 10.29
CA THR A 248 3.43 -14.46 9.80
C THR A 248 3.50 -14.88 8.33
N TRP A 249 2.76 -15.91 7.91
CA TRP A 249 2.64 -16.28 6.50
C TRP A 249 2.03 -15.17 5.64
N LEU A 250 0.96 -14.54 6.14
CA LEU A 250 0.35 -13.41 5.45
C LEU A 250 1.34 -12.25 5.32
N GLN A 251 2.04 -11.91 6.40
CA GLN A 251 3.01 -10.82 6.40
C GLN A 251 4.18 -11.07 5.43
N GLN A 252 4.62 -12.31 5.26
CA GLN A 252 5.61 -12.66 4.24
C GLN A 252 5.07 -12.39 2.83
N LYS A 253 3.83 -12.77 2.53
CA LYS A 253 3.21 -12.51 1.22
C LYS A 253 3.06 -11.01 0.93
N VAL A 254 2.65 -10.24 1.93
CA VAL A 254 2.56 -8.78 1.83
C VAL A 254 3.94 -8.18 1.57
N SER A 255 4.96 -8.59 2.35
CA SER A 255 6.34 -8.11 2.16
C SER A 255 6.92 -8.47 0.79
N LEU A 256 6.54 -9.62 0.22
CA LEU A 256 6.91 -9.98 -1.15
C LEU A 256 6.26 -9.05 -2.17
N ALA A 257 4.97 -8.74 -2.01
CA ALA A 257 4.27 -7.80 -2.88
C ALA A 257 4.86 -6.39 -2.78
N ASP A 258 5.19 -5.94 -1.56
CA ASP A 258 5.84 -4.65 -1.32
C ASP A 258 7.24 -4.60 -1.94
N TYR A 259 8.01 -5.69 -1.84
CA TYR A 259 9.32 -5.78 -2.49
C TYR A 259 9.20 -5.73 -4.02
N ASN A 260 8.28 -6.49 -4.61
CA ASN A 260 8.02 -6.45 -6.05
C ASN A 260 7.60 -5.06 -6.52
N LYS A 261 6.76 -4.38 -5.75
CA LYS A 261 6.37 -2.99 -6.00
C LYS A 261 7.58 -2.05 -5.91
N ALA A 262 8.43 -2.20 -4.91
CA ALA A 262 9.60 -1.35 -4.71
C ALA A 262 10.61 -1.45 -5.86
N ILE A 263 10.76 -2.64 -6.46
CA ILE A 263 11.61 -2.85 -7.66
C ILE A 263 10.84 -2.68 -8.97
N SER A 264 9.53 -2.39 -8.93
CA SER A 264 8.62 -2.20 -10.09
C SER A 264 8.59 -3.40 -11.05
N HIS A 265 8.42 -4.57 -10.47
CA HIS A 265 8.15 -5.81 -11.21
C HIS A 265 6.67 -6.16 -11.18
#